data_120d0afdabaf438e18824b0d4145272f
#
_entry.id   120d0afdabaf438e18824b0d4145272f
#
_cell.length_a   1.000
_cell.length_b   1.000
_cell.length_c   1.000
_cell.angle_alpha   90.00
_cell.angle_beta   90.00
_cell.angle_gamma   90.00
#
_symmetry.space_group_name_H-M   'P 1'
#
loop_
_entity.id
_entity.type
_entity.pdbx_description
1 polymer ?
#
loop_
_entity_poly.entity_id
_entity_poly.type
_entity_poly.pdbx_seq_one_letter_code
_entity_poly.pdbx_strand_id
1 'polypeptide(L)'
;MAVLRHRQSVDAASAYTSYITPVRVAMRYLHWFQTDLRLDDNPTLSSTLSADSLLCVYLLPKPRPWCNLVGLGAQRDRFLRESLQELREQLQSLGQDLMVLEGSPELVLPAVIERFEIDHLVTESTPGWHESQALNHLRSKLEIPMTALPGNHLFQAAQFPFSLDEYPDTFSPFRRKVEALAITPTLPAPDALPPPPAA
;
A
#
# COMPACT_ATOMS: atom_id res chain seq x y z
N MET A 1 30.63 21.95 -69.88
CA MET A 1 30.91 20.92 -68.88
C MET A 1 30.75 21.58 -67.51
N ALA A 2 29.61 21.40 -66.83
CA ALA A 2 29.38 21.94 -65.51
C ALA A 2 29.39 20.78 -64.50
N VAL A 3 30.31 20.84 -63.53
CA VAL A 3 30.46 19.85 -62.47
C VAL A 3 29.58 20.27 -61.31
N LEU A 4 28.48 19.55 -61.08
CA LEU A 4 27.61 19.67 -59.92
C LEU A 4 28.33 19.03 -58.68
N ARG A 5 28.68 19.88 -57.73
CA ARG A 5 29.10 19.40 -56.38
C ARG A 5 27.84 19.13 -55.53
N HIS A 6 27.61 17.86 -55.17
CA HIS A 6 26.61 17.45 -54.20
C HIS A 6 27.13 17.84 -52.79
N ARG A 7 26.44 18.76 -52.15
CA ARG A 7 26.61 19.00 -50.69
C ARG A 7 25.71 17.99 -49.94
N GLN A 8 26.33 17.06 -49.26
CA GLN A 8 25.65 16.26 -48.23
C GLN A 8 25.41 17.17 -47.01
N SER A 9 24.13 17.49 -46.77
CA SER A 9 23.69 18.06 -45.50
C SER A 9 23.67 16.94 -44.47
N VAL A 10 24.61 16.92 -43.55
CA VAL A 10 24.59 16.04 -42.41
C VAL A 10 23.57 16.62 -41.43
N ASP A 11 22.48 15.88 -41.20
CA ASP A 11 21.41 16.25 -40.31
C ASP A 11 21.94 16.32 -38.84
N ALA A 12 22.22 17.53 -38.37
CA ALA A 12 22.70 17.79 -37.00
C ALA A 12 21.63 17.50 -35.94
N ALA A 13 20.38 17.24 -36.33
CA ALA A 13 19.28 16.93 -35.43
C ALA A 13 19.34 15.49 -34.84
N SER A 14 20.02 14.56 -35.54
CA SER A 14 20.10 13.16 -35.09
C SER A 14 21.14 12.90 -33.99
N ALA A 15 22.05 13.84 -33.73
CA ALA A 15 23.14 13.65 -32.77
C ALA A 15 22.81 14.07 -31.33
N TYR A 16 21.72 14.80 -31.12
CA TYR A 16 21.34 15.29 -29.77
C TYR A 16 20.37 14.38 -29.00
N THR A 17 19.82 13.35 -29.63
CA THR A 17 18.79 12.48 -28.98
C THR A 17 19.41 11.36 -28.12
N SER A 18 20.73 11.18 -28.15
CA SER A 18 21.39 10.01 -27.49
C SER A 18 21.99 10.28 -26.11
N TYR A 19 21.80 11.49 -25.53
CA TYR A 19 22.44 11.83 -24.24
C TYR A 19 21.48 12.13 -23.07
N ILE A 20 20.17 12.01 -23.29
CA ILE A 20 19.22 12.12 -22.16
C ILE A 20 18.89 10.71 -21.73
N THR A 21 19.75 10.08 -20.93
CA THR A 21 19.33 8.96 -20.11
C THR A 21 18.26 9.53 -19.16
N PRO A 22 17.02 9.05 -19.17
CA PRO A 22 16.03 9.53 -18.22
C PRO A 22 16.57 9.28 -16.82
N VAL A 23 16.78 10.34 -16.05
CA VAL A 23 17.13 10.23 -14.64
C VAL A 23 15.96 9.52 -13.99
N ARG A 24 16.12 8.24 -13.65
CA ARG A 24 15.12 7.51 -12.87
C ARG A 24 15.06 8.19 -11.50
N VAL A 25 13.97 8.88 -11.22
CA VAL A 25 13.70 9.39 -9.89
C VAL A 25 13.44 8.19 -9.00
N ALA A 26 14.23 8.06 -7.94
CA ALA A 26 14.05 6.98 -6.97
C ALA A 26 12.69 7.14 -6.29
N MET A 27 11.90 6.08 -6.23
CA MET A 27 10.57 6.05 -5.63
C MET A 27 10.65 5.49 -4.21
N ARG A 28 10.27 6.30 -3.23
CA ARG A 28 10.22 5.96 -1.81
C ARG A 28 8.80 5.69 -1.40
N TYR A 29 8.49 4.46 -1.00
CA TYR A 29 7.15 4.07 -0.59
C TYR A 29 7.05 3.99 0.93
N LEU A 30 5.87 4.35 1.44
CA LEU A 30 5.47 4.08 2.81
C LEU A 30 4.35 3.03 2.78
N HIS A 31 4.55 1.90 3.43
CA HIS A 31 3.51 0.93 3.71
C HIS A 31 2.97 1.15 5.12
N TRP A 32 1.73 1.61 5.21
CA TRP A 32 1.03 1.75 6.48
C TRP A 32 0.21 0.50 6.76
N PHE A 33 0.72 -0.37 7.62
CA PHE A 33 0.02 -1.54 8.13
C PHE A 33 -1.18 -1.12 9.00
N GLN A 34 -2.30 -1.82 8.84
CA GLN A 34 -3.51 -1.63 9.65
C GLN A 34 -3.95 -2.95 10.31
N THR A 35 -4.80 -3.74 9.63
CA THR A 35 -5.27 -5.05 10.11
C THR A 35 -4.53 -6.20 9.44
N ASP A 36 -3.72 -5.93 8.48
CA ASP A 36 -2.95 -6.82 7.62
C ASP A 36 -1.54 -7.14 8.18
N LEU A 37 -1.43 -7.41 9.49
CA LEU A 37 -0.14 -7.64 10.19
C LEU A 37 0.49 -8.99 9.79
N ARG A 38 0.85 -9.16 8.51
CA ARG A 38 1.46 -10.37 7.94
C ARG A 38 2.27 -10.06 6.69
N LEU A 39 3.22 -10.94 6.35
CA LEU A 39 3.99 -10.84 5.10
C LEU A 39 3.35 -11.64 3.96
N ASP A 40 2.84 -12.81 4.25
CA ASP A 40 2.13 -13.66 3.30
C ASP A 40 0.72 -13.15 3.02
N ASP A 41 0.21 -13.44 1.83
CA ASP A 41 -1.13 -13.02 1.37
C ASP A 41 -1.42 -11.54 1.65
N ASN A 42 -0.42 -10.69 1.47
CA ASN A 42 -0.52 -9.24 1.68
C ASN A 42 -0.38 -8.50 0.34
N PRO A 43 -1.48 -8.20 -0.35
CA PRO A 43 -1.44 -7.51 -1.64
C PRO A 43 -0.91 -6.07 -1.54
N THR A 44 -1.11 -5.40 -0.40
CA THR A 44 -0.59 -4.06 -0.16
C THR A 44 0.94 -4.07 -0.06
N LEU A 45 1.50 -4.97 0.73
CA LEU A 45 2.96 -5.15 0.83
C LEU A 45 3.55 -5.57 -0.52
N SER A 46 2.93 -6.54 -1.21
CA SER A 46 3.38 -7.00 -2.53
C SER A 46 3.43 -5.88 -3.57
N SER A 47 2.52 -4.92 -3.49
CA SER A 47 2.50 -3.77 -4.41
C SER A 47 3.66 -2.78 -4.19
N THR A 48 4.36 -2.85 -3.05
CA THR A 48 5.51 -1.99 -2.75
C THR A 48 6.85 -2.53 -3.22
N LEU A 49 6.91 -3.78 -3.71
CA LEU A 49 8.17 -4.45 -4.08
C LEU A 49 8.93 -3.77 -5.23
N SER A 50 8.26 -2.96 -6.03
CA SER A 50 8.87 -2.19 -7.12
C SER A 50 9.49 -0.86 -6.68
N ALA A 51 9.37 -0.48 -5.41
CA ALA A 51 9.94 0.74 -4.87
C ALA A 51 11.48 0.66 -4.77
N ASP A 52 12.16 1.79 -4.78
CA ASP A 52 13.60 1.86 -4.55
C ASP A 52 13.93 1.85 -3.04
N SER A 53 12.99 2.31 -2.21
CA SER A 53 13.04 2.14 -0.75
C SER A 53 11.63 2.05 -0.17
N LEU A 54 11.51 1.40 0.98
CA LEU A 54 10.26 1.13 1.66
C LEU A 54 10.37 1.49 3.14
N LEU A 55 9.41 2.26 3.65
CA LEU A 55 9.21 2.50 5.07
C LEU A 55 7.97 1.76 5.56
N CYS A 56 8.11 0.85 6.51
CA CYS A 56 7.00 0.13 7.12
C CYS A 56 6.57 0.84 8.41
N VAL A 57 5.29 1.21 8.50
CA VAL A 57 4.74 1.99 9.62
C VAL A 57 3.49 1.31 10.17
N TYR A 58 3.34 1.31 11.48
CA TYR A 58 2.10 0.99 12.18
C TYR A 58 1.72 2.13 13.14
N LEU A 59 0.46 2.51 13.16
CA LEU A 59 -0.05 3.51 14.09
C LEU A 59 -0.88 2.83 15.18
N LEU A 60 -0.44 2.95 16.43
CA LEU A 60 -1.21 2.42 17.57
C LEU A 60 -2.58 3.10 17.63
N PRO A 61 -3.66 2.32 17.74
CA PRO A 61 -5.01 2.87 17.79
C PRO A 61 -5.18 3.73 19.04
N LYS A 62 -5.64 4.97 18.84
CA LYS A 62 -6.04 5.81 19.98
C LYS A 62 -7.34 5.27 20.57
N PRO A 63 -7.45 5.22 21.91
CA PRO A 63 -8.70 4.92 22.58
C PRO A 63 -9.80 5.86 22.09
N ARG A 64 -10.85 5.31 21.50
CA ARG A 64 -12.07 6.06 21.17
C ARG A 64 -13.17 5.60 22.13
N PRO A 65 -13.64 6.50 23.02
CA PRO A 65 -14.79 6.17 23.84
C PRO A 65 -16.00 5.86 22.95
N TRP A 66 -16.55 4.68 23.09
CA TRP A 66 -17.80 4.30 22.43
C TRP A 66 -18.71 3.60 23.44
N CYS A 67 -19.87 4.18 23.69
CA CYS A 67 -20.76 3.77 24.78
C CYS A 67 -19.98 3.77 26.13
N ASN A 68 -19.92 2.61 26.79
CA ASN A 68 -19.19 2.43 28.06
C ASN A 68 -17.79 1.82 27.86
N LEU A 69 -17.30 1.72 26.63
CA LEU A 69 -16.00 1.12 26.30
C LEU A 69 -14.96 2.22 26.11
N VAL A 70 -13.82 2.06 26.75
CA VAL A 70 -12.68 2.95 26.63
C VAL A 70 -11.48 2.14 26.20
N GLY A 71 -11.05 2.32 24.93
CA GLY A 71 -9.84 1.71 24.40
C GLY A 71 -9.91 0.19 24.20
N LEU A 72 -8.74 -0.42 24.09
CA LEU A 72 -8.57 -1.87 23.94
C LEU A 72 -8.61 -2.53 25.31
N GLY A 73 -9.30 -3.68 25.44
CA GLY A 73 -9.16 -4.54 26.60
C GLY A 73 -7.77 -5.17 26.70
N ALA A 74 -7.31 -5.52 27.90
CA ALA A 74 -5.96 -6.00 28.17
C ALA A 74 -5.52 -7.18 27.26
N GLN A 75 -6.40 -8.13 26.99
CA GLN A 75 -6.07 -9.29 26.13
C GLN A 75 -5.89 -8.87 24.65
N ARG A 76 -6.70 -7.94 24.19
CA ARG A 76 -6.60 -7.43 22.82
C ARG A 76 -5.37 -6.56 22.61
N ASP A 77 -5.01 -5.74 23.63
CA ASP A 77 -3.78 -4.96 23.61
C ASP A 77 -2.54 -5.87 23.61
N ARG A 78 -2.55 -6.90 24.46
CA ARG A 78 -1.48 -7.89 24.49
C ARG A 78 -1.32 -8.60 23.14
N PHE A 79 -2.40 -9.11 22.58
CA PHE A 79 -2.40 -9.77 21.27
C PHE A 79 -1.83 -8.85 20.17
N LEU A 80 -2.25 -7.58 20.15
CA LEU A 80 -1.74 -6.60 19.19
C LEU A 80 -0.23 -6.41 19.34
N ARG A 81 0.28 -6.27 20.55
CA ARG A 81 1.72 -6.07 20.80
C ARG A 81 2.54 -7.28 20.38
N GLU A 82 2.07 -8.49 20.70
CA GLU A 82 2.70 -9.74 20.27
C GLU A 82 2.70 -9.86 18.74
N SER A 83 1.60 -9.53 18.07
CA SER A 83 1.52 -9.53 16.60
C SER A 83 2.45 -8.50 15.95
N LEU A 84 2.58 -7.31 16.52
CA LEU A 84 3.50 -6.29 16.04
C LEU A 84 4.97 -6.69 16.23
N GLN A 85 5.27 -7.33 17.34
CA GLN A 85 6.62 -7.84 17.60
C GLN A 85 6.97 -8.94 16.58
N GLU A 86 6.10 -9.91 16.36
CA GLU A 86 6.31 -10.98 15.37
C GLU A 86 6.49 -10.42 13.96
N LEU A 87 5.60 -9.50 13.54
CA LEU A 87 5.74 -8.83 12.24
C LEU A 87 7.07 -8.10 12.12
N ARG A 88 7.50 -7.40 13.17
CA ARG A 88 8.78 -6.69 13.17
C ARG A 88 9.96 -7.64 13.01
N GLU A 89 9.96 -8.77 13.72
CA GLU A 89 11.00 -9.80 13.63
C GLU A 89 11.06 -10.39 12.20
N GLN A 90 9.91 -10.65 11.60
CA GLN A 90 9.83 -11.11 10.21
C GLN A 90 10.36 -10.05 9.23
N LEU A 91 9.99 -8.78 9.38
CA LEU A 91 10.50 -7.68 8.57
C LEU A 91 12.03 -7.53 8.72
N GLN A 92 12.55 -7.64 9.94
CA GLN A 92 13.98 -7.56 10.21
C GLN A 92 14.77 -8.70 9.54
N SER A 93 14.18 -9.89 9.44
CA SER A 93 14.79 -10.99 8.70
C SER A 93 14.95 -10.72 7.20
N LEU A 94 14.17 -9.78 6.66
CA LEU A 94 14.20 -9.31 5.27
C LEU A 94 14.96 -7.98 5.09
N GLY A 95 15.67 -7.50 6.13
CA GLY A 95 16.43 -6.26 6.08
C GLY A 95 15.60 -4.98 6.25
N GLN A 96 14.34 -5.12 6.70
CA GLN A 96 13.43 -4.02 7.02
C GLN A 96 13.22 -3.86 8.52
N ASP A 97 12.52 -2.81 8.94
CA ASP A 97 12.04 -2.66 10.32
C ASP A 97 10.61 -2.11 10.33
N LEU A 98 9.90 -2.24 11.45
CA LEU A 98 8.57 -1.70 11.66
C LEU A 98 8.64 -0.48 12.59
N MET A 99 8.32 0.69 12.06
CA MET A 99 8.17 1.90 12.85
C MET A 99 6.77 1.93 13.48
N VAL A 100 6.70 1.79 14.80
CA VAL A 100 5.44 1.85 15.56
C VAL A 100 5.32 3.23 16.19
N LEU A 101 4.27 3.96 15.83
CA LEU A 101 4.04 5.34 16.25
C LEU A 101 2.68 5.48 16.94
N GLU A 102 2.53 6.54 17.72
CA GLU A 102 1.27 6.92 18.37
C GLU A 102 0.72 8.20 17.75
N GLY A 103 -0.57 8.22 17.48
CA GLY A 103 -1.22 9.42 16.98
C GLY A 103 -2.35 9.14 15.99
N SER A 104 -3.03 10.21 15.57
CA SER A 104 -4.01 10.08 14.48
C SER A 104 -3.30 10.06 13.13
N PRO A 105 -3.78 9.25 12.16
CA PRO A 105 -3.18 9.16 10.84
C PRO A 105 -3.03 10.51 10.15
N GLU A 106 -4.00 11.41 10.33
CA GLU A 106 -4.03 12.72 9.69
C GLU A 106 -2.94 13.70 10.20
N LEU A 107 -2.35 13.40 11.37
CA LEU A 107 -1.27 14.20 11.96
C LEU A 107 0.09 13.52 11.79
N VAL A 108 0.13 12.20 11.99
CA VAL A 108 1.38 11.45 12.03
C VAL A 108 1.91 11.18 10.62
N LEU A 109 1.04 10.69 9.71
CA LEU A 109 1.50 10.27 8.38
C LEU A 109 2.06 11.44 7.54
N PRO A 110 1.46 12.64 7.50
CA PRO A 110 2.07 13.76 6.79
C PRO A 110 3.47 14.11 7.30
N ALA A 111 3.69 14.11 8.62
CA ALA A 111 5.00 14.40 9.21
C ALA A 111 6.04 13.31 8.88
N VAL A 112 5.64 12.04 8.82
CA VAL A 112 6.50 10.93 8.41
C VAL A 112 6.82 11.03 6.92
N ILE A 113 5.82 11.33 6.08
CA ILE A 113 5.98 11.52 4.64
C ILE A 113 7.00 12.62 4.35
N GLU A 114 6.87 13.77 4.99
CA GLU A 114 7.80 14.90 4.85
C GLU A 114 9.21 14.53 5.32
N ARG A 115 9.32 13.91 6.51
CA ARG A 115 10.63 13.56 7.09
C ARG A 115 11.44 12.59 6.24
N PHE A 116 10.79 11.59 5.65
CA PHE A 116 11.45 10.53 4.87
C PHE A 116 11.32 10.76 3.36
N GLU A 117 10.79 11.92 2.97
CA GLU A 117 10.58 12.30 1.56
C GLU A 117 9.87 11.20 0.77
N ILE A 118 8.76 10.71 1.31
CA ILE A 118 7.96 9.62 0.73
C ILE A 118 7.21 10.12 -0.52
N ASP A 119 7.27 9.35 -1.59
CA ASP A 119 6.62 9.67 -2.86
C ASP A 119 5.25 8.99 -3.01
N HIS A 120 4.99 7.90 -2.27
CA HIS A 120 3.75 7.13 -2.39
C HIS A 120 3.40 6.44 -1.07
N LEU A 121 2.15 6.56 -0.64
CA LEU A 121 1.61 5.84 0.51
C LEU A 121 0.76 4.66 0.04
N VAL A 122 1.03 3.47 0.59
CA VAL A 122 0.25 2.25 0.35
C VAL A 122 -0.32 1.75 1.67
N THR A 123 -1.58 1.33 1.65
CA THR A 123 -2.26 0.80 2.85
C THR A 123 -3.39 -0.14 2.48
N GLU A 124 -3.88 -0.88 3.47
CA GLU A 124 -5.09 -1.70 3.31
C GLU A 124 -6.35 -0.82 3.28
N SER A 125 -7.32 -1.21 2.45
CA SER A 125 -8.68 -0.68 2.51
C SER A 125 -9.59 -1.66 3.22
N THR A 126 -10.33 -1.17 4.20
CA THR A 126 -11.34 -1.96 4.91
C THR A 126 -12.75 -1.49 4.53
N PRO A 127 -13.77 -2.37 4.52
CA PRO A 127 -15.13 -2.00 4.15
C PRO A 127 -15.87 -1.21 5.25
N GLY A 128 -15.25 -1.02 6.43
CA GLY A 128 -15.85 -0.29 7.54
C GLY A 128 -16.10 1.17 7.17
N TRP A 129 -17.31 1.68 7.49
CA TRP A 129 -17.68 3.05 7.13
C TRP A 129 -16.75 4.10 7.76
N HIS A 130 -16.41 3.94 9.05
CA HIS A 130 -15.53 4.87 9.75
C HIS A 130 -14.11 4.84 9.19
N GLU A 131 -13.59 3.66 8.90
CA GLU A 131 -12.28 3.43 8.32
C GLU A 131 -12.20 4.02 6.90
N SER A 132 -13.22 3.79 6.08
CA SER A 132 -13.32 4.36 4.74
C SER A 132 -13.37 5.88 4.77
N GLN A 133 -14.12 6.49 5.70
CA GLN A 133 -14.14 7.95 5.87
C GLN A 133 -12.79 8.49 6.32
N ALA A 134 -12.11 7.81 7.24
CA ALA A 134 -10.77 8.21 7.70
C ALA A 134 -9.74 8.16 6.55
N LEU A 135 -9.77 7.11 5.73
CA LEU A 135 -8.92 7.00 4.54
C LEU A 135 -9.20 8.09 3.51
N ASN A 136 -10.46 8.38 3.24
CA ASN A 136 -10.86 9.44 2.31
C ASN A 136 -10.43 10.82 2.81
N HIS A 137 -10.59 11.08 4.11
CA HIS A 137 -10.14 12.32 4.73
C HIS A 137 -8.61 12.44 4.69
N LEU A 138 -7.87 11.39 5.01
CA LEU A 138 -6.42 11.36 4.88
C LEU A 138 -5.99 11.65 3.43
N ARG A 139 -6.58 10.95 2.45
CA ARG A 139 -6.29 11.14 1.03
C ARG A 139 -6.48 12.58 0.58
N SER A 140 -7.50 13.27 1.08
CA SER A 140 -7.75 14.68 0.73
C SER A 140 -6.73 15.66 1.29
N LYS A 141 -5.91 15.24 2.26
CA LYS A 141 -4.87 16.05 2.91
C LYS A 141 -3.46 15.78 2.41
N LEU A 142 -3.26 14.63 1.77
CA LEU A 142 -1.95 14.25 1.27
C LEU A 142 -1.69 14.88 -0.10
N GLU A 143 -0.49 15.39 -0.30
CA GLU A 143 -0.01 15.91 -1.59
C GLU A 143 0.59 14.82 -2.48
N ILE A 144 0.81 13.62 -1.93
CA ILE A 144 1.34 12.45 -2.64
C ILE A 144 0.24 11.45 -2.99
N PRO A 145 0.43 10.60 -4.01
CA PRO A 145 -0.47 9.49 -4.30
C PRO A 145 -0.65 8.55 -3.12
N MET A 146 -1.89 8.08 -2.93
CA MET A 146 -2.25 7.08 -1.93
C MET A 146 -3.00 5.94 -2.59
N THR A 147 -2.46 4.73 -2.49
CA THR A 147 -3.11 3.49 -2.92
C THR A 147 -3.66 2.74 -1.71
N ALA A 148 -4.94 2.40 -1.75
CA ALA A 148 -5.57 1.56 -0.74
C ALA A 148 -6.13 0.29 -1.43
N LEU A 149 -5.61 -0.88 -1.05
CA LEU A 149 -5.98 -2.17 -1.65
C LEU A 149 -6.75 -3.03 -0.65
N PRO A 150 -7.76 -3.78 -1.10
CA PRO A 150 -8.44 -4.74 -0.24
C PRO A 150 -7.51 -5.93 0.07
N GLY A 151 -7.34 -6.28 1.34
CA GLY A 151 -6.48 -7.37 1.79
C GLY A 151 -7.19 -8.49 2.56
N ASN A 152 -8.43 -8.24 3.03
CA ASN A 152 -9.16 -9.14 3.93
C ASN A 152 -10.41 -9.77 3.29
N HIS A 153 -10.43 -9.94 1.97
CA HIS A 153 -11.58 -10.48 1.27
C HIS A 153 -11.27 -11.85 0.68
N LEU A 154 -12.15 -12.82 0.94
CA LEU A 154 -12.07 -14.15 0.33
C LEU A 154 -12.31 -14.09 -1.19
N PHE A 155 -13.17 -13.18 -1.63
CA PHE A 155 -13.49 -12.94 -3.04
C PHE A 155 -13.28 -11.47 -3.38
N GLN A 156 -12.76 -11.21 -4.56
CA GLN A 156 -12.72 -9.86 -5.13
C GLN A 156 -14.11 -9.51 -5.71
N ALA A 157 -14.49 -8.23 -5.69
CA ALA A 157 -15.77 -7.77 -6.21
C ALA A 157 -16.00 -8.20 -7.69
N ALA A 158 -14.95 -8.23 -8.49
CA ALA A 158 -15.00 -8.66 -9.89
C ALA A 158 -15.31 -10.16 -10.08
N GLN A 159 -15.20 -10.99 -9.04
CA GLN A 159 -15.51 -12.42 -9.09
C GLN A 159 -17.01 -12.68 -8.85
N PHE A 160 -17.77 -11.72 -8.34
CA PHE A 160 -19.19 -11.94 -8.09
C PHE A 160 -19.99 -12.05 -9.39
N PRO A 161 -20.92 -13.01 -9.48
CA PRO A 161 -21.80 -13.18 -10.63
C PRO A 161 -23.01 -12.22 -10.62
N PHE A 162 -22.88 -11.08 -9.94
CA PHE A 162 -23.90 -10.04 -9.79
C PHE A 162 -23.24 -8.68 -9.51
N SER A 163 -23.93 -7.61 -9.86
CA SER A 163 -23.53 -6.24 -9.52
C SER A 163 -23.88 -5.89 -8.06
N LEU A 164 -23.34 -4.77 -7.56
CA LEU A 164 -23.67 -4.29 -6.21
C LEU A 164 -25.16 -3.97 -6.06
N ASP A 165 -25.83 -3.51 -7.13
CA ASP A 165 -27.26 -3.21 -7.12
C ASP A 165 -28.14 -4.48 -7.07
N GLU A 166 -27.56 -5.63 -7.46
CA GLU A 166 -28.21 -6.95 -7.43
C GLU A 166 -27.73 -7.81 -6.24
N TYR A 167 -27.08 -7.15 -5.26
CA TYR A 167 -26.56 -7.86 -4.09
C TYR A 167 -27.70 -8.54 -3.32
N PRO A 168 -27.59 -9.83 -2.98
CA PRO A 168 -28.65 -10.52 -2.26
C PRO A 168 -28.86 -9.94 -0.86
N ASP A 169 -30.12 -9.64 -0.51
CA ASP A 169 -30.50 -9.06 0.79
C ASP A 169 -30.24 -9.98 1.98
N THR A 170 -30.08 -11.29 1.76
CA THR A 170 -29.85 -12.26 2.83
C THR A 170 -28.72 -13.22 2.51
N PHE A 171 -28.12 -13.77 3.57
CA PHE A 171 -26.96 -14.65 3.47
C PHE A 171 -27.17 -15.91 2.63
N SER A 172 -28.33 -16.58 2.74
CA SER A 172 -28.55 -17.86 2.05
C SER A 172 -28.59 -17.76 0.52
N PRO A 173 -29.27 -16.78 -0.09
CA PRO A 173 -29.15 -16.49 -1.52
C PRO A 173 -27.74 -16.07 -1.92
N PHE A 174 -27.07 -15.23 -1.13
CA PHE A 174 -25.68 -14.85 -1.35
C PHE A 174 -24.76 -16.08 -1.40
N ARG A 175 -24.79 -16.91 -0.36
CA ARG A 175 -23.98 -18.13 -0.28
C ARG A 175 -24.16 -19.01 -1.51
N ARG A 176 -25.40 -19.30 -1.93
CA ARG A 176 -25.67 -20.14 -3.12
C ARG A 176 -25.08 -19.60 -4.40
N LYS A 177 -24.94 -18.28 -4.52
CA LYS A 177 -24.33 -17.64 -5.71
C LYS A 177 -22.80 -17.72 -5.69
N VAL A 178 -22.19 -17.72 -4.49
CA VAL A 178 -20.73 -17.60 -4.36
C VAL A 178 -20.02 -18.90 -3.95
N GLU A 179 -20.73 -19.88 -3.38
CA GLU A 179 -20.11 -21.12 -2.87
C GLU A 179 -19.41 -22.00 -3.95
N ALA A 180 -19.75 -21.77 -5.22
CA ALA A 180 -19.09 -22.45 -6.34
C ALA A 180 -17.93 -21.64 -6.97
N LEU A 181 -17.67 -20.43 -6.50
CA LEU A 181 -16.58 -19.62 -7.02
C LEU A 181 -15.22 -20.18 -6.56
N ALA A 182 -14.26 -20.15 -7.46
CA ALA A 182 -12.90 -20.49 -7.11
C ALA A 182 -12.30 -19.40 -6.19
N ILE A 183 -11.70 -19.83 -5.08
CA ILE A 183 -10.96 -18.96 -4.18
C ILE A 183 -9.64 -18.60 -4.87
N THR A 184 -9.30 -17.31 -4.90
CA THR A 184 -8.02 -16.85 -5.42
C THR A 184 -6.88 -17.44 -4.58
N PRO A 185 -5.83 -18.00 -5.18
CA PRO A 185 -4.66 -18.46 -4.43
C PRO A 185 -4.05 -17.33 -3.61
N THR A 186 -3.54 -17.66 -2.44
CA THR A 186 -2.81 -16.73 -1.58
C THR A 186 -1.52 -16.25 -2.24
N LEU A 187 -1.14 -15.01 -1.98
CA LEU A 187 0.15 -14.48 -2.42
C LEU A 187 1.27 -15.00 -1.50
N PRO A 188 2.40 -15.49 -2.05
CA PRO A 188 3.52 -15.87 -1.21
C PRO A 188 4.10 -14.67 -0.47
N ALA A 189 4.69 -14.90 0.70
CA ALA A 189 5.52 -13.89 1.34
C ALA A 189 6.68 -13.48 0.42
N PRO A 190 7.08 -12.21 0.38
CA PRO A 190 8.21 -11.77 -0.44
C PRO A 190 9.52 -12.35 0.10
N ASP A 191 10.43 -12.75 -0.80
CA ASP A 191 11.79 -13.22 -0.44
C ASP A 191 12.71 -12.06 -0.04
N ALA A 192 12.41 -10.85 -0.47
CA ALA A 192 13.16 -9.63 -0.16
C ALA A 192 12.24 -8.41 -0.21
N LEU A 193 12.58 -7.38 0.55
CA LEU A 193 11.91 -6.08 0.55
C LEU A 193 12.88 -4.98 0.10
N PRO A 194 12.36 -3.87 -0.50
CA PRO A 194 13.18 -2.70 -0.74
C PRO A 194 13.82 -2.20 0.55
N PRO A 195 15.06 -1.67 0.52
CA PRO A 195 15.73 -1.18 1.72
C PRO A 195 14.97 -0.02 2.38
N PRO A 196 15.16 0.24 3.69
CA PRO A 196 14.59 1.41 4.33
C PRO A 196 15.17 2.70 3.72
N PRO A 197 14.39 3.81 3.66
CA PRO A 197 14.90 5.09 3.22
C PRO A 197 16.00 5.58 4.16
N ALA A 198 16.98 6.31 3.64
CA ALA A 198 17.98 6.99 4.46
C ALA A 198 17.28 8.00 5.38
N ALA A 199 17.67 8.05 6.67
CA ALA A 199 17.09 8.92 7.69
C ALA A 199 17.60 10.37 7.56
#